data_b6e3520fcc4580cb929ecc56b1468904
#
_entry.id   b6e3520fcc4580cb929ecc56b1468904
#
_cell.length_a   1.000
_cell.length_b   1.000
_cell.length_c   1.000
_cell.angle_alpha   90.00
_cell.angle_beta   90.00
_cell.angle_gamma   90.00
#
_symmetry.space_group_name_H-M   'P 1'
#
loop_
_entity.id
_entity.type
_entity.pdbx_description
1 polymer ?
#
loop_
_entity_poly.entity_id
_entity_poly.type
_entity_poly.pdbx_seq_one_letter_code
_entity_poly.pdbx_strand_id
1 'polypeptide(L)'
;MVIGIIGLGIALIIYSQTDGSVPIWTGFAALIAGLLLLILGFYMTAVGAFPKPTLGQGEEVQIERHPTMKPAYARIMVALPLFFISAVLFVATDFAYIFPFITFLIGLWLFFKGAMRYYRNLHITYIVTDRRAIYMFKFLYLHTNEIPVGRIVQISEKRTLIEALTGRGTVVVSSGIGSRMTISMEEIDNPGSVAEALRSMLPSTSAQ
;
A
#
# COMPACT_ATOMS: atom_id res chain seq x y z
N MET A 1 -12.04 15.31 16.76
CA MET A 1 -10.90 14.57 17.38
C MET A 1 -9.56 15.27 17.12
N VAL A 2 -9.14 15.50 15.89
CA VAL A 2 -7.82 16.12 15.55
C VAL A 2 -7.64 17.52 16.14
N ILE A 3 -8.66 18.37 16.04
CA ILE A 3 -8.67 19.74 16.63
C ILE A 3 -8.50 19.66 18.16
N GLY A 4 -9.08 18.66 18.81
CA GLY A 4 -8.91 18.44 20.24
C GLY A 4 -7.47 18.07 20.64
N ILE A 5 -6.77 17.27 19.83
CA ILE A 5 -5.35 16.91 20.07
C ILE A 5 -4.44 18.13 19.91
N ILE A 6 -4.69 18.96 18.90
CA ILE A 6 -3.96 20.24 18.71
C ILE A 6 -4.23 21.18 19.88
N GLY A 7 -5.49 21.33 20.30
CA GLY A 7 -5.85 22.13 21.46
C GLY A 7 -5.20 21.64 22.76
N LEU A 8 -5.15 20.33 22.97
CA LEU A 8 -4.44 19.72 24.10
C LEU A 8 -2.94 20.05 24.07
N GLY A 9 -2.30 19.97 22.89
CA GLY A 9 -0.90 20.32 22.73
C GLY A 9 -0.60 21.76 23.11
N ILE A 10 -1.43 22.70 22.66
CA ILE A 10 -1.32 24.12 23.01
C ILE A 10 -1.52 24.33 24.53
N ALA A 11 -2.54 23.69 25.10
CA ALA A 11 -2.81 23.77 26.53
C ALA A 11 -1.66 23.22 27.39
N LEU A 12 -1.04 22.11 26.98
CA LEU A 12 0.13 21.53 27.66
C LEU A 12 1.37 22.43 27.57
N ILE A 13 1.58 23.13 26.46
CA ILE A 13 2.70 24.10 26.35
C ILE A 13 2.50 25.26 27.32
N ILE A 14 1.28 25.83 27.33
CA ILE A 14 0.96 26.94 28.23
C ILE A 14 1.08 26.50 29.69
N TYR A 15 0.55 25.32 30.03
CA TYR A 15 0.64 24.77 31.41
C TYR A 15 2.08 24.53 31.83
N SER A 16 2.92 23.99 30.94
CA SER A 16 4.34 23.79 31.18
C SER A 16 5.10 25.08 31.52
N GLN A 17 4.68 26.21 30.94
CA GLN A 17 5.31 27.51 31.22
C GLN A 17 4.86 28.10 32.56
N THR A 18 3.66 27.73 33.04
CA THR A 18 3.10 28.31 34.28
C THR A 18 3.46 27.48 35.52
N ASP A 19 3.46 26.17 35.43
CA ASP A 19 3.56 25.28 36.60
C ASP A 19 4.81 24.37 36.62
N GLY A 20 5.53 24.27 35.50
CA GLY A 20 6.81 23.54 35.37
C GLY A 20 6.77 22.03 35.65
N SER A 21 5.61 21.49 36.06
CA SER A 21 5.47 20.07 36.42
C SER A 21 5.45 19.13 35.20
N VAL A 22 5.04 19.65 34.05
CA VAL A 22 4.99 18.88 32.79
C VAL A 22 6.09 19.37 31.85
N PRO A 23 6.92 18.48 31.30
CA PRO A 23 7.95 18.88 30.34
C PRO A 23 7.35 19.49 29.08
N ILE A 24 7.91 20.61 28.61
CA ILE A 24 7.42 21.35 27.45
C ILE A 24 7.37 20.51 26.16
N TRP A 25 8.25 19.53 26.04
CA TRP A 25 8.30 18.64 24.86
C TRP A 25 7.04 17.78 24.70
N THR A 26 6.27 17.52 25.78
CA THR A 26 5.00 16.76 25.71
C THR A 26 3.94 17.55 24.93
N GLY A 27 3.89 18.85 25.12
CA GLY A 27 3.00 19.74 24.36
C GLY A 27 3.39 19.82 22.88
N PHE A 28 4.70 19.93 22.58
CA PHE A 28 5.16 19.86 21.20
C PHE A 28 4.89 18.52 20.54
N ALA A 29 5.07 17.40 21.25
CA ALA A 29 4.76 16.08 20.73
C ALA A 29 3.26 15.93 20.39
N ALA A 30 2.36 16.44 21.25
CA ALA A 30 0.93 16.45 20.98
C ALA A 30 0.55 17.34 19.79
N LEU A 31 1.18 18.50 19.66
CA LEU A 31 0.99 19.40 18.50
C LEU A 31 1.42 18.74 17.19
N ILE A 32 2.61 18.14 17.16
CA ILE A 32 3.13 17.45 15.97
C ILE A 32 2.22 16.29 15.61
N ALA A 33 1.78 15.48 16.58
CA ALA A 33 0.85 14.39 16.35
C ALA A 33 -0.50 14.87 15.78
N GLY A 34 -1.05 15.95 16.34
CA GLY A 34 -2.28 16.55 15.85
C GLY A 34 -2.16 17.09 14.43
N LEU A 35 -1.05 17.76 14.11
CA LEU A 35 -0.76 18.26 12.77
C LEU A 35 -0.61 17.13 11.75
N LEU A 36 0.11 16.07 12.10
CA LEU A 36 0.26 14.88 11.25
C LEU A 36 -1.10 14.22 10.95
N LEU A 37 -1.97 14.10 11.97
CA LEU A 37 -3.32 13.57 11.78
C LEU A 37 -4.19 14.47 10.91
N LEU A 38 -4.02 15.79 11.00
CA LEU A 38 -4.74 16.75 10.16
C LEU A 38 -4.29 16.62 8.70
N ILE A 39 -2.98 16.56 8.45
CA ILE A 39 -2.40 16.36 7.12
C ILE A 39 -2.89 15.04 6.53
N LEU A 40 -2.87 13.96 7.33
CA LEU A 40 -3.34 12.65 6.91
C LEU A 40 -4.85 12.66 6.58
N GLY A 41 -5.68 13.31 7.41
CA GLY A 41 -7.11 13.47 7.18
C GLY A 41 -7.42 14.25 5.90
N PHE A 42 -6.71 15.36 5.68
CA PHE A 42 -6.83 16.14 4.45
C PHE A 42 -6.40 15.31 3.23
N TYR A 43 -5.28 14.61 3.34
CA TYR A 43 -4.80 13.70 2.30
C TYR A 43 -5.84 12.63 1.92
N MET A 44 -6.45 11.95 2.92
CA MET A 44 -7.47 10.93 2.68
C MET A 44 -8.70 11.48 1.97
N THR A 45 -9.07 12.74 2.28
CA THR A 45 -10.20 13.42 1.61
C THR A 45 -9.83 13.77 0.16
N ALA A 46 -8.62 14.26 -0.07
CA ALA A 46 -8.13 14.61 -1.40
C ALA A 46 -8.01 13.38 -2.33
N VAL A 47 -7.52 12.25 -1.81
CA VAL A 47 -7.43 11.00 -2.58
C VAL A 47 -8.82 10.47 -2.96
N GLY A 48 -9.81 10.62 -2.09
CA GLY A 48 -11.21 10.26 -2.38
C GLY A 48 -11.85 11.10 -3.50
N ALA A 49 -11.32 12.28 -3.77
CA ALA A 49 -11.81 13.18 -4.82
C ALA A 49 -11.35 12.80 -6.24
N PHE A 50 -10.37 11.89 -6.40
CA PHE A 50 -9.96 11.46 -7.73
C PHE A 50 -11.08 10.71 -8.46
N PRO A 51 -11.39 11.09 -9.72
CA PRO A 51 -12.46 10.47 -10.48
C PRO A 51 -12.16 8.98 -10.72
N LYS A 52 -13.24 8.20 -10.78
CA LYS A 52 -13.16 6.84 -11.33
C LYS A 52 -12.92 6.93 -12.85
N PRO A 53 -12.32 5.89 -13.48
CA PRO A 53 -12.16 5.89 -14.92
C PRO A 53 -13.53 6.03 -15.60
N THR A 54 -13.60 6.91 -16.58
CA THR A 54 -14.82 7.05 -17.38
C THR A 54 -14.99 5.79 -18.24
N LEU A 55 -16.04 5.04 -17.97
CA LEU A 55 -16.41 3.88 -18.77
C LEU A 55 -17.05 4.36 -20.08
N GLY A 56 -16.74 3.69 -21.18
CA GLY A 56 -17.37 3.94 -22.47
C GLY A 56 -18.86 3.55 -22.47
N GLN A 57 -19.63 4.02 -23.44
CA GLN A 57 -21.05 3.62 -23.59
C GLN A 57 -21.12 2.09 -23.78
N GLY A 58 -21.84 1.42 -22.85
CA GLY A 58 -21.99 -0.04 -22.85
C GLY A 58 -20.73 -0.81 -22.44
N GLU A 59 -19.77 -0.17 -21.78
CA GLU A 59 -18.59 -0.84 -21.21
C GLU A 59 -18.92 -1.35 -19.81
N GLU A 60 -18.77 -2.66 -19.58
CA GLU A 60 -19.07 -3.31 -18.31
C GLU A 60 -17.78 -3.70 -17.57
N VAL A 61 -17.77 -3.44 -16.26
CA VAL A 61 -16.68 -3.87 -15.38
C VAL A 61 -16.88 -5.35 -15.06
N GLN A 62 -15.97 -6.20 -15.52
CA GLN A 62 -15.98 -7.62 -15.26
C GLN A 62 -15.30 -7.96 -13.93
N ILE A 63 -14.17 -7.31 -13.67
CA ILE A 63 -13.37 -7.56 -12.47
C ILE A 63 -12.80 -6.24 -11.96
N GLU A 64 -13.01 -5.97 -10.66
CA GLU A 64 -12.30 -4.94 -9.92
C GLU A 64 -11.52 -5.62 -8.78
N ARG A 65 -10.21 -5.38 -8.71
CA ARG A 65 -9.32 -5.98 -7.73
C ARG A 65 -8.36 -4.93 -7.16
N HIS A 66 -8.03 -5.13 -5.88
CA HIS A 66 -6.97 -4.40 -5.20
C HIS A 66 -5.84 -5.37 -4.84
N PRO A 67 -4.59 -4.90 -4.79
CA PRO A 67 -3.49 -5.70 -4.25
C PRO A 67 -3.79 -6.14 -2.83
N THR A 68 -3.43 -7.38 -2.49
CA THR A 68 -3.63 -7.88 -1.12
C THR A 68 -2.70 -7.20 -0.13
N MET A 69 -3.19 -6.96 1.08
CA MET A 69 -2.42 -6.35 2.17
C MET A 69 -1.62 -7.39 2.99
N LYS A 70 -1.85 -8.69 2.74
CA LYS A 70 -1.22 -9.79 3.49
C LYS A 70 0.31 -9.70 3.62
N PRO A 71 1.09 -9.39 2.54
CA PRO A 71 2.54 -9.30 2.64
C PRO A 71 3.03 -8.05 3.38
N ALA A 72 2.24 -6.99 3.41
CA ALA A 72 2.52 -5.81 4.22
C ALA A 72 2.36 -6.14 5.71
N TYR A 73 1.24 -6.75 6.08
CA TYR A 73 0.99 -7.19 7.46
C TYR A 73 2.04 -8.21 7.94
N ALA A 74 2.42 -9.18 7.11
CA ALA A 74 3.44 -10.16 7.48
C ALA A 74 4.76 -9.51 7.89
N ARG A 75 5.21 -8.46 7.18
CA ARG A 75 6.43 -7.72 7.53
C ARG A 75 6.29 -6.92 8.81
N ILE A 76 5.14 -6.26 9.02
CA ILE A 76 4.86 -5.51 10.24
C ILE A 76 4.81 -6.46 11.44
N MET A 77 4.18 -7.63 11.29
CA MET A 77 4.10 -8.64 12.35
C MET A 77 5.48 -9.21 12.73
N VAL A 78 6.41 -9.32 11.77
CA VAL A 78 7.80 -9.71 12.07
C VAL A 78 8.58 -8.57 12.73
N ALA A 79 8.28 -7.32 12.42
CA ALA A 79 8.95 -6.17 13.02
C ALA A 79 8.60 -5.99 14.51
N LEU A 80 7.36 -6.29 14.93
CA LEU A 80 6.92 -6.12 16.31
C LEU A 80 7.74 -6.91 17.34
N PRO A 81 7.98 -8.25 17.18
CA PRO A 81 8.82 -8.99 18.09
C PRO A 81 10.29 -8.49 18.11
N LEU A 82 10.81 -7.97 16.99
CA LEU A 82 12.15 -7.38 16.97
C LEU A 82 12.24 -6.11 17.83
N PHE A 83 11.21 -5.27 17.81
CA PHE A 83 11.12 -4.13 18.73
C PHE A 83 11.05 -4.58 20.18
N PHE A 84 10.24 -5.60 20.46
CA PHE A 84 10.14 -6.15 21.82
C PHE A 84 11.49 -6.73 22.30
N ILE A 85 12.15 -7.54 21.48
CA ILE A 85 13.49 -8.10 21.77
C ILE A 85 14.49 -6.98 22.00
N SER A 86 14.51 -5.95 21.15
CA SER A 86 15.38 -4.78 21.32
C SER A 86 15.14 -4.08 22.67
N ALA A 87 13.88 -3.87 23.04
CA ALA A 87 13.52 -3.26 24.31
C ALA A 87 13.99 -4.12 25.52
N VAL A 88 13.77 -5.44 25.45
CA VAL A 88 14.24 -6.36 26.50
C VAL A 88 15.76 -6.37 26.60
N LEU A 89 16.47 -6.42 25.48
CA LEU A 89 17.94 -6.35 25.47
C LEU A 89 18.45 -5.03 26.05
N PHE A 90 17.73 -3.94 25.83
CA PHE A 90 18.13 -2.62 26.33
C PHE A 90 17.91 -2.46 27.85
N VAL A 91 16.83 -3.04 28.40
CA VAL A 91 16.41 -2.84 29.79
C VAL A 91 16.86 -3.97 30.71
N ALA A 92 16.85 -5.22 30.25
CA ALA A 92 17.00 -6.41 31.08
C ALA A 92 18.35 -7.07 30.93
N THR A 93 19.29 -6.53 30.12
CA THR A 93 20.58 -7.17 29.90
C THR A 93 21.73 -6.15 29.98
N ASP A 94 22.91 -6.60 30.47
CA ASP A 94 24.15 -5.82 30.50
C ASP A 94 24.95 -5.90 29.20
N PHE A 95 24.30 -6.32 28.09
CA PHE A 95 24.96 -6.37 26.79
C PHE A 95 25.32 -4.97 26.28
N ALA A 96 26.42 -4.91 25.50
CA ALA A 96 26.80 -3.66 24.86
C ALA A 96 25.62 -3.08 24.03
N TYR A 97 25.34 -1.78 24.17
CA TYR A 97 24.22 -1.08 23.54
C TYR A 97 24.14 -1.24 22.02
N ILE A 98 25.21 -1.69 21.39
CA ILE A 98 25.25 -1.95 19.95
C ILE A 98 24.25 -3.05 19.52
N PHE A 99 24.08 -4.09 20.36
CA PHE A 99 23.20 -5.21 20.01
C PHE A 99 21.70 -4.83 20.01
N PRO A 100 21.14 -4.22 21.08
CA PRO A 100 19.77 -3.72 21.04
C PRO A 100 19.56 -2.68 19.95
N PHE A 101 20.55 -1.82 19.68
CA PHE A 101 20.45 -0.80 18.63
C PHE A 101 20.37 -1.42 17.23
N ILE A 102 21.20 -2.41 16.89
CA ILE A 102 21.14 -3.11 15.61
C ILE A 102 19.79 -3.83 15.46
N THR A 103 19.33 -4.53 16.51
CA THR A 103 18.03 -5.22 16.49
C THR A 103 16.89 -4.25 16.26
N PHE A 104 16.93 -3.07 16.89
CA PHE A 104 15.97 -2.00 16.67
C PHE A 104 15.97 -1.50 15.21
N LEU A 105 17.16 -1.26 14.64
CA LEU A 105 17.28 -0.79 13.25
C LEU A 105 16.73 -1.81 12.25
N ILE A 106 16.98 -3.11 12.47
CA ILE A 106 16.43 -4.17 11.63
C ILE A 106 14.89 -4.18 11.72
N GLY A 107 14.35 -4.10 12.94
CA GLY A 107 12.90 -3.99 13.17
C GLY A 107 12.30 -2.77 12.47
N LEU A 108 12.95 -1.61 12.61
CA LEU A 108 12.53 -0.35 11.98
C LEU A 108 12.51 -0.45 10.46
N TRP A 109 13.56 -1.02 9.87
CA TRP A 109 13.64 -1.22 8.42
C TRP A 109 12.53 -2.13 7.88
N LEU A 110 12.24 -3.26 8.57
CA LEU A 110 11.15 -4.17 8.21
C LEU A 110 9.79 -3.49 8.36
N PHE A 111 9.60 -2.73 9.45
CA PHE A 111 8.38 -1.97 9.69
C PHE A 111 8.12 -0.95 8.58
N PHE A 112 9.13 -0.14 8.24
CA PHE A 112 9.01 0.85 7.16
C PHE A 112 8.74 0.18 5.81
N LYS A 113 9.42 -0.92 5.49
CA LYS A 113 9.13 -1.68 4.25
C LYS A 113 7.70 -2.23 4.23
N GLY A 114 7.19 -2.70 5.37
CA GLY A 114 5.81 -3.16 5.51
C GLY A 114 4.81 -2.02 5.35
N ALA A 115 5.03 -0.91 6.07
CA ALA A 115 4.18 0.28 6.04
C ALA A 115 4.12 0.92 4.64
N MET A 116 5.27 1.08 3.97
CA MET A 116 5.32 1.63 2.61
C MET A 116 4.61 0.72 1.60
N ARG A 117 4.71 -0.61 1.75
CA ARG A 117 3.98 -1.55 0.90
C ARG A 117 2.49 -1.50 1.14
N TYR A 118 2.06 -1.46 2.40
CA TYR A 118 0.66 -1.29 2.77
C TYR A 118 0.09 -0.02 2.15
N TYR A 119 0.81 1.09 2.31
CA TYR A 119 0.41 2.39 1.79
C TYR A 119 0.30 2.40 0.27
N ARG A 120 1.27 1.84 -0.45
CA ARG A 120 1.24 1.70 -1.90
C ARG A 120 0.04 0.87 -2.37
N ASN A 121 -0.19 -0.29 -1.74
CA ASN A 121 -1.25 -1.22 -2.14
C ASN A 121 -2.65 -0.64 -1.90
N LEU A 122 -2.81 0.24 -0.90
CA LEU A 122 -4.07 0.93 -0.63
C LEU A 122 -4.51 1.84 -1.78
N HIS A 123 -3.55 2.35 -2.56
CA HIS A 123 -3.79 3.35 -3.62
C HIS A 123 -3.85 2.75 -5.02
N ILE A 124 -3.65 1.43 -5.15
CA ILE A 124 -3.70 0.72 -6.43
C ILE A 124 -5.07 0.07 -6.61
N THR A 125 -5.65 0.24 -7.80
CA THR A 125 -6.85 -0.45 -8.24
C THR A 125 -6.61 -1.03 -9.63
N TYR A 126 -6.97 -2.30 -9.81
CA TYR A 126 -6.98 -2.99 -11.09
C TYR A 126 -8.42 -3.17 -11.54
N ILE A 127 -8.75 -2.72 -12.74
CA ILE A 127 -10.07 -2.87 -13.32
C ILE A 127 -9.93 -3.56 -14.68
N VAL A 128 -10.66 -4.62 -14.86
CA VAL A 128 -10.78 -5.33 -16.14
C VAL A 128 -12.21 -5.14 -16.64
N THR A 129 -12.33 -4.53 -17.82
CA THR A 129 -13.60 -4.37 -18.51
C THR A 129 -13.65 -5.30 -19.72
N ASP A 130 -14.80 -5.38 -20.36
CA ASP A 130 -14.99 -6.11 -21.63
C ASP A 130 -14.13 -5.54 -22.79
N ARG A 131 -13.60 -4.31 -22.67
CA ARG A 131 -12.86 -3.60 -23.72
C ARG A 131 -11.40 -3.33 -23.40
N ARG A 132 -11.02 -3.18 -22.12
CA ARG A 132 -9.66 -2.79 -21.70
C ARG A 132 -9.31 -3.30 -20.32
N ALA A 133 -8.02 -3.48 -20.09
CA ALA A 133 -7.43 -3.65 -18.75
C ALA A 133 -6.89 -2.31 -18.26
N ILE A 134 -7.26 -1.89 -17.06
CA ILE A 134 -6.92 -0.58 -16.47
C ILE A 134 -6.15 -0.80 -15.19
N TYR A 135 -4.98 -0.18 -15.10
CA TYR A 135 -4.22 0.01 -13.87
C TYR A 135 -4.39 1.45 -13.42
N MET A 136 -4.77 1.64 -12.18
CA MET A 136 -4.96 2.96 -11.60
C MET A 136 -4.20 3.07 -10.28
N PHE A 137 -3.36 4.08 -10.18
CA PHE A 137 -2.67 4.47 -8.95
C PHE A 137 -3.13 5.86 -8.52
N LYS A 138 -3.75 5.93 -7.35
CA LYS A 138 -4.31 7.17 -6.77
C LYS A 138 -3.54 7.53 -5.51
N PHE A 139 -2.59 8.41 -5.64
CA PHE A 139 -1.84 8.93 -4.49
C PHE A 139 -1.95 10.47 -4.47
N LEU A 140 -0.86 11.21 -4.59
CA LEU A 140 -0.85 12.66 -4.78
C LEU A 140 -1.18 13.05 -6.23
N TYR A 141 -1.06 12.10 -7.14
CA TYR A 141 -1.40 12.21 -8.55
C TYR A 141 -2.15 10.95 -9.00
N LEU A 142 -2.96 11.12 -10.01
CA LEU A 142 -3.64 10.02 -10.67
C LEU A 142 -2.77 9.52 -11.82
N HIS A 143 -2.33 8.27 -11.74
CA HIS A 143 -1.67 7.58 -12.85
C HIS A 143 -2.55 6.44 -13.33
N THR A 144 -3.01 6.53 -14.57
CA THR A 144 -3.82 5.50 -15.20
C THR A 144 -3.08 4.94 -16.39
N ASN A 145 -2.98 3.63 -16.46
CA ASN A 145 -2.45 2.91 -17.61
C ASN A 145 -3.51 1.94 -18.14
N GLU A 146 -3.80 2.01 -19.43
CA GLU A 146 -4.88 1.26 -20.04
C GLU A 146 -4.37 0.47 -21.25
N ILE A 147 -4.77 -0.80 -21.34
CA ILE A 147 -4.46 -1.66 -22.48
C ILE A 147 -5.79 -2.17 -23.06
N PRO A 148 -6.17 -1.77 -24.29
CA PRO A 148 -7.33 -2.34 -24.96
C PRO A 148 -7.18 -3.86 -25.15
N VAL A 149 -8.26 -4.62 -24.93
CA VAL A 149 -8.25 -6.09 -25.04
C VAL A 149 -7.74 -6.53 -26.43
N GLY A 150 -8.15 -5.86 -27.50
CA GLY A 150 -7.69 -6.17 -28.87
C GLY A 150 -6.19 -5.93 -29.13
N ARG A 151 -5.46 -5.30 -28.20
CA ARG A 151 -4.02 -5.09 -28.29
C ARG A 151 -3.21 -5.97 -27.31
N ILE A 152 -3.86 -6.82 -26.55
CA ILE A 152 -3.18 -7.75 -25.65
C ILE A 152 -2.56 -8.88 -26.48
N VAL A 153 -1.25 -8.99 -26.43
CA VAL A 153 -0.47 -10.03 -27.13
C VAL A 153 -0.13 -11.17 -26.18
N GLN A 154 0.10 -10.86 -24.92
CA GLN A 154 0.54 -11.87 -23.95
C GLN A 154 -0.08 -11.64 -22.57
N ILE A 155 -0.57 -12.72 -21.97
CA ILE A 155 -0.99 -12.79 -20.58
C ILE A 155 -0.12 -13.83 -19.90
N SER A 156 0.68 -13.38 -18.93
CA SER A 156 1.57 -14.24 -18.14
C SER A 156 1.13 -14.23 -16.68
N GLU A 157 1.11 -15.38 -16.07
CA GLU A 157 0.91 -15.53 -14.64
C GLU A 157 2.25 -15.90 -13.98
N LYS A 158 2.62 -15.16 -12.95
CA LYS A 158 3.84 -15.41 -12.16
C LYS A 158 3.45 -15.63 -10.72
N ARG A 159 3.99 -16.70 -10.13
CA ARG A 159 3.84 -17.02 -8.71
C ARG A 159 5.20 -17.40 -8.14
N THR A 160 5.61 -16.77 -7.06
CA THR A 160 6.71 -17.27 -6.23
C THR A 160 6.21 -18.40 -5.34
N LEU A 161 7.12 -19.19 -4.76
CA LEU A 161 6.75 -20.29 -3.85
C LEU A 161 5.86 -19.81 -2.69
N ILE A 162 6.18 -18.67 -2.10
CA ILE A 162 5.41 -18.08 -0.99
C ILE A 162 4.04 -17.61 -1.48
N GLU A 163 3.96 -17.05 -2.67
CA GLU A 163 2.70 -16.62 -3.28
C GLU A 163 1.82 -17.82 -3.63
N ALA A 164 2.40 -18.89 -4.13
CA ALA A 164 1.68 -20.13 -4.42
C ALA A 164 1.06 -20.74 -3.15
N LEU A 165 1.81 -20.80 -2.04
CA LEU A 165 1.32 -21.28 -0.74
C LEU A 165 0.21 -20.40 -0.15
N THR A 166 0.21 -19.12 -0.47
CA THR A 166 -0.77 -18.14 0.06
C THR A 166 -1.91 -17.84 -0.91
N GLY A 167 -1.99 -18.54 -2.05
CA GLY A 167 -3.04 -18.38 -3.07
C GLY A 167 -2.96 -17.05 -3.83
N ARG A 168 -1.78 -16.41 -3.86
CA ARG A 168 -1.53 -15.13 -4.50
C ARG A 168 -0.69 -15.27 -5.75
N GLY A 169 -0.60 -14.19 -6.51
CA GLY A 169 0.32 -14.11 -7.65
C GLY A 169 0.22 -12.78 -8.37
N THR A 170 0.95 -12.70 -9.47
CA THR A 170 1.02 -11.53 -10.33
C THR A 170 0.56 -11.91 -11.73
N VAL A 171 -0.39 -11.15 -12.27
CA VAL A 171 -0.81 -11.27 -13.67
C VAL A 171 -0.17 -10.12 -14.46
N VAL A 172 0.57 -10.48 -15.49
CA VAL A 172 1.23 -9.53 -16.37
C VAL A 172 0.54 -9.54 -17.72
N VAL A 173 0.00 -8.40 -18.11
CA VAL A 173 -0.68 -8.18 -19.39
C VAL A 173 0.20 -7.29 -20.26
N SER A 174 0.56 -7.75 -21.43
CA SER A 174 1.45 -7.04 -22.36
C SER A 174 0.83 -6.85 -23.74
N SER A 175 0.99 -5.66 -24.32
CA SER A 175 0.49 -5.32 -25.65
C SER A 175 1.53 -5.47 -26.77
N GLY A 176 2.69 -6.02 -26.49
CA GLY A 176 3.72 -6.31 -27.51
C GLY A 176 4.50 -5.10 -28.06
N ILE A 177 4.13 -3.88 -27.73
CA ILE A 177 4.77 -2.66 -28.26
C ILE A 177 5.42 -1.86 -27.11
N GLY A 178 6.64 -2.24 -26.73
CA GLY A 178 7.46 -1.53 -25.75
C GLY A 178 7.09 -1.75 -24.28
N SER A 179 8.01 -1.44 -23.38
CA SER A 179 7.87 -1.65 -21.94
C SER A 179 6.78 -0.80 -21.26
N ARG A 180 6.33 0.28 -21.90
CA ARG A 180 5.27 1.16 -21.38
C ARG A 180 3.86 0.61 -21.55
N MET A 181 3.70 -0.46 -22.33
CA MET A 181 2.42 -1.10 -22.59
C MET A 181 2.30 -2.46 -21.88
N THR A 182 2.83 -2.53 -20.68
CA THR A 182 2.70 -3.71 -19.81
C THR A 182 2.03 -3.28 -18.51
N ILE A 183 0.93 -3.93 -18.16
CA ILE A 183 0.26 -3.80 -16.87
C ILE A 183 0.64 -5.03 -16.04
N SER A 184 1.30 -4.79 -14.90
CA SER A 184 1.59 -5.81 -13.91
C SER A 184 0.61 -5.67 -12.75
N MET A 185 -0.30 -6.61 -12.64
CA MET A 185 -1.27 -6.72 -11.55
C MET A 185 -0.64 -7.53 -10.43
N GLU A 186 0.09 -6.87 -9.54
CA GLU A 186 0.87 -7.50 -8.48
C GLU A 186 -0.01 -7.88 -7.28
N GLU A 187 0.35 -8.98 -6.62
CA GLU A 187 -0.22 -9.40 -5.33
C GLU A 187 -1.75 -9.58 -5.34
N ILE A 188 -2.29 -10.14 -6.40
CA ILE A 188 -3.72 -10.43 -6.50
C ILE A 188 -4.02 -11.76 -5.83
N ASP A 189 -5.11 -11.82 -5.06
CA ASP A 189 -5.66 -13.07 -4.60
C ASP A 189 -6.32 -13.80 -5.79
N ASN A 190 -5.98 -15.06 -5.98
CA ASN A 190 -6.44 -15.92 -7.08
C ASN A 190 -6.17 -15.34 -8.48
N PRO A 191 -4.89 -15.21 -8.89
CA PRO A 191 -4.54 -14.62 -10.19
C PRO A 191 -5.04 -15.43 -11.38
N GLY A 192 -5.26 -16.74 -11.21
CA GLY A 192 -5.78 -17.60 -12.26
C GLY A 192 -7.14 -17.15 -12.77
N SER A 193 -8.07 -16.77 -11.89
CA SER A 193 -9.38 -16.30 -12.29
C SER A 193 -9.33 -15.01 -13.13
N VAL A 194 -8.40 -14.11 -12.81
CA VAL A 194 -8.19 -12.87 -13.57
C VAL A 194 -7.55 -13.16 -14.93
N ALA A 195 -6.56 -14.04 -14.96
CA ALA A 195 -5.91 -14.45 -16.22
C ALA A 195 -6.88 -15.20 -17.15
N GLU A 196 -7.77 -16.02 -16.59
CA GLU A 196 -8.76 -16.78 -17.33
C GLU A 196 -9.86 -15.86 -17.90
N ALA A 197 -10.35 -14.91 -17.12
CA ALA A 197 -11.28 -13.90 -17.57
C ALA A 197 -10.68 -13.04 -18.70
N LEU A 198 -9.42 -12.63 -18.58
CA LEU A 198 -8.75 -11.90 -19.66
C LEU A 198 -8.58 -12.76 -20.92
N ARG A 199 -8.27 -14.06 -20.78
CA ARG A 199 -8.14 -14.97 -21.93
C ARG A 199 -9.48 -15.21 -22.63
N SER A 200 -10.57 -15.29 -21.87
CA SER A 200 -11.91 -15.49 -22.46
C SER A 200 -12.39 -14.29 -23.28
N MET A 201 -11.85 -13.09 -23.01
CA MET A 201 -12.15 -11.87 -23.76
C MET A 201 -11.28 -11.70 -25.01
N LEU A 202 -10.15 -12.43 -25.09
CA LEU A 202 -9.33 -12.38 -26.31
C LEU A 202 -10.12 -13.04 -27.47
N PRO A 203 -10.14 -12.41 -28.67
CA PRO A 203 -10.67 -13.06 -29.83
C PRO A 203 -9.91 -14.39 -30.00
N SER A 204 -10.67 -15.49 -30.02
CA SER A 204 -10.08 -16.79 -30.31
C SER A 204 -9.35 -16.69 -31.65
N THR A 205 -8.02 -16.59 -31.57
CA THR A 205 -7.20 -16.81 -32.78
C THR A 205 -7.41 -18.26 -33.13
N SER A 206 -8.45 -18.54 -33.94
CA SER A 206 -8.64 -19.85 -34.57
C SER A 206 -7.35 -20.19 -35.26
N ALA A 207 -6.73 -21.27 -34.76
CA ALA A 207 -5.56 -21.87 -35.31
C ALA A 207 -5.64 -21.88 -36.85
N GLN A 208 -4.70 -21.20 -37.51
CA GLN A 208 -4.27 -21.53 -38.84
C GLN A 208 -2.93 -22.24 -38.76
#